data_0f522a3e7e7db4b1f06e36aa64402996
#
_entry.id   0f522a3e7e7db4b1f06e36aa64402996
#
_cell.length_a   1.000
_cell.length_b   1.000
_cell.length_c   1.000
_cell.angle_alpha   90.00
_cell.angle_beta   90.00
_cell.angle_gamma   90.00
#
_symmetry.space_group_name_H-M   'P 1'
#
loop_
_entity.id
_entity.type
_entity.pdbx_description
1 polymer ?
#
loop_
_entity_poly.entity_id
_entity_poly.type
_entity_poly.pdbx_seq_one_letter_code
_entity_poly.pdbx_strand_id
1 'polypeptide(L)'
;MFPEPINELARIVREIADRELPARFCCHSGSRKADGSLVTEADLVMQSALAETLQRHWPDIDILGEEMDLPAQQKALQQAGTGVWCIDPLDGTSNFSIGVPYYAVSVALLRDNQIEMGVVYDPSRRECFAAVRAQGAWLNGQRLQRQQLSTPLSQGMALIDLKRLSGELASRLAANPPYKSQRSFGAVALDWCWLAAGRCHVYLHGQQKLWDYAAGSLILLEAGGSAVTLEGGPVFSPTLQPRSSVAALDPAIFTQWTEWLQIPAERNA
;
A
#
# COMPACT_ATOMS: atom_id res chain seq x y z
N MET A 1 -2.52 12.28 18.13
CA MET A 1 -2.13 10.99 18.74
C MET A 1 -3.05 9.95 18.13
N PHE A 2 -2.51 8.79 17.75
CA PHE A 2 -3.33 7.68 17.24
C PHE A 2 -4.09 7.02 18.42
N PRO A 3 -5.23 6.35 18.16
CA PRO A 3 -5.85 5.49 19.18
C PRO A 3 -4.96 4.25 19.46
N GLU A 4 -5.11 3.67 20.64
CA GLU A 4 -4.52 2.36 20.93
C GLU A 4 -5.33 1.23 20.24
N PRO A 5 -4.71 0.15 19.74
CA PRO A 5 -3.27 -0.21 19.84
C PRO A 5 -2.40 0.32 18.68
N ILE A 6 -2.97 1.00 17.67
CA ILE A 6 -2.24 1.46 16.47
C ILE A 6 -1.13 2.46 16.80
N ASN A 7 -1.24 3.18 17.92
CA ASN A 7 -0.24 4.14 18.36
C ASN A 7 1.11 3.48 18.63
N GLU A 8 1.11 2.31 19.26
CA GLU A 8 2.34 1.55 19.53
C GLU A 8 2.97 1.01 18.24
N LEU A 9 2.16 0.46 17.32
CA LEU A 9 2.65 0.03 16.01
C LEU A 9 3.29 1.18 15.23
N ALA A 10 2.60 2.34 15.17
CA ALA A 10 3.11 3.52 14.49
C ALA A 10 4.42 4.04 15.09
N ARG A 11 4.56 3.98 16.42
CA ARG A 11 5.81 4.33 17.10
C ARG A 11 6.95 3.39 16.69
N ILE A 12 6.73 2.08 16.76
CA ILE A 12 7.71 1.05 16.40
C ILE A 12 8.19 1.24 14.95
N VAL A 13 7.25 1.35 14.00
CA VAL A 13 7.59 1.49 12.58
C VAL A 13 8.43 2.74 12.33
N ARG A 14 8.05 3.89 12.93
CA ARG A 14 8.79 5.15 12.79
C ARG A 14 10.18 5.07 13.39
N GLU A 15 10.31 4.60 14.63
CA GLU A 15 11.60 4.51 15.32
C GLU A 15 12.60 3.62 14.58
N ILE A 16 12.14 2.49 14.04
CA ILE A 16 13.01 1.59 13.27
C ILE A 16 13.39 2.23 11.94
N ALA A 17 12.42 2.78 11.19
CA ALA A 17 12.68 3.40 9.91
C ALA A 17 13.64 4.61 10.03
N ASP A 18 13.40 5.49 11.01
CA ASP A 18 14.24 6.68 11.24
C ASP A 18 15.67 6.31 11.69
N ARG A 19 15.86 5.14 12.30
CA ARG A 19 17.19 4.64 12.71
C ARG A 19 17.92 3.96 11.55
N GLU A 20 17.24 3.11 10.78
CA GLU A 20 17.90 2.20 9.84
C GLU A 20 18.05 2.76 8.42
N LEU A 21 17.09 3.56 7.95
CA LEU A 21 17.06 3.97 6.54
C LEU A 21 18.00 5.12 6.19
N PRO A 22 18.18 6.19 7.00
CA PRO A 22 18.92 7.37 6.56
C PRO A 22 20.37 7.09 6.16
N ALA A 23 21.07 6.20 6.87
CA ALA A 23 22.45 5.85 6.57
C ALA A 23 22.63 5.00 5.30
N ARG A 24 21.54 4.42 4.80
CA ARG A 24 21.53 3.52 3.63
C ARG A 24 20.89 4.16 2.40
N PHE A 25 20.34 5.35 2.55
CA PHE A 25 19.69 6.06 1.44
C PHE A 25 20.69 6.42 0.33
N CYS A 26 20.29 6.19 -0.93
CA CYS A 26 21.13 6.42 -2.10
C CYS A 26 22.40 5.54 -2.17
N CYS A 27 22.40 4.41 -1.46
CA CYS A 27 23.45 3.40 -1.61
C CYS A 27 23.09 2.50 -2.80
N HIS A 28 23.74 2.67 -3.93
CA HIS A 28 23.47 1.98 -5.21
C HIS A 28 23.79 0.48 -5.18
N SER A 29 23.92 -0.13 -4.01
CA SER A 29 24.22 -1.54 -3.81
C SER A 29 22.92 -2.33 -3.62
N GLY A 30 22.70 -3.33 -4.46
CA GLY A 30 21.57 -4.24 -4.34
C GLY A 30 21.73 -5.43 -5.28
N SER A 31 20.99 -6.48 -5.01
CA SER A 31 20.88 -7.66 -5.89
C SER A 31 19.47 -7.76 -6.47
N ARG A 32 19.32 -8.51 -7.56
CA ARG A 32 18.00 -8.78 -8.14
C ARG A 32 17.45 -10.09 -7.62
N LYS A 33 16.21 -10.06 -7.18
CA LYS A 33 15.43 -11.27 -6.84
C LYS A 33 15.11 -12.06 -8.12
N ALA A 34 14.61 -13.29 -7.97
CA ALA A 34 14.24 -14.15 -9.09
C ALA A 34 13.13 -13.55 -9.98
N ASP A 35 12.24 -12.72 -9.41
CA ASP A 35 11.19 -11.99 -10.13
C ASP A 35 11.69 -10.68 -10.78
N GLY A 36 12.99 -10.39 -10.69
CA GLY A 36 13.62 -9.20 -11.26
C GLY A 36 13.52 -7.93 -10.38
N SER A 37 12.83 -7.95 -9.25
CA SER A 37 12.80 -6.84 -8.30
C SER A 37 14.16 -6.63 -7.63
N LEU A 38 14.41 -5.41 -7.14
CA LEU A 38 15.63 -5.06 -6.42
C LEU A 38 15.46 -5.38 -4.94
N VAL A 39 16.51 -5.90 -4.31
CA VAL A 39 16.64 -5.98 -2.85
C VAL A 39 17.97 -5.37 -2.45
N THR A 40 17.97 -4.59 -1.39
CA THR A 40 19.15 -3.95 -0.82
C THR A 40 19.40 -4.40 0.62
N GLU A 41 20.54 -4.03 1.18
CA GLU A 41 20.80 -4.24 2.62
C GLU A 41 19.72 -3.56 3.48
N ALA A 42 19.18 -2.43 3.04
CA ALA A 42 18.14 -1.71 3.77
C ALA A 42 16.88 -2.56 3.97
N ASP A 43 16.43 -3.26 2.91
CA ASP A 43 15.25 -4.14 2.97
C ASP A 43 15.45 -5.24 4.03
N LEU A 44 16.60 -5.91 4.01
CA LEU A 44 16.89 -7.02 4.92
C LEU A 44 17.03 -6.57 6.39
N VAL A 45 17.73 -5.45 6.62
CA VAL A 45 17.91 -4.89 7.98
C VAL A 45 16.57 -4.41 8.53
N MET A 46 15.77 -3.74 7.72
CA MET A 46 14.45 -3.28 8.11
C MET A 46 13.52 -4.44 8.44
N GLN A 47 13.49 -5.48 7.60
CA GLN A 47 12.65 -6.65 7.85
C GLN A 47 13.03 -7.35 9.15
N SER A 48 14.34 -7.57 9.40
CA SER A 48 14.81 -8.21 10.64
C SER A 48 14.42 -7.37 11.86
N ALA A 49 14.70 -6.07 11.85
CA ALA A 49 14.41 -5.19 12.97
C ALA A 49 12.89 -5.07 13.27
N LEU A 50 12.06 -5.00 12.23
CA LEU A 50 10.60 -5.00 12.38
C LEU A 50 10.11 -6.34 12.95
N ALA A 51 10.52 -7.46 12.36
CA ALA A 51 10.10 -8.79 12.78
C ALA A 51 10.47 -9.06 14.25
N GLU A 52 11.73 -8.82 14.65
CA GLU A 52 12.19 -9.00 16.01
C GLU A 52 11.42 -8.12 17.01
N THR A 53 11.15 -6.87 16.65
CA THR A 53 10.44 -5.95 17.53
C THR A 53 8.96 -6.29 17.64
N LEU A 54 8.30 -6.61 16.54
CA LEU A 54 6.89 -7.01 16.53
C LEU A 54 6.68 -8.32 17.31
N GLN A 55 7.54 -9.33 17.13
CA GLN A 55 7.47 -10.58 17.90
C GLN A 55 7.71 -10.39 19.39
N ARG A 56 8.54 -9.42 19.79
CA ARG A 56 8.76 -9.10 21.22
C ARG A 56 7.54 -8.46 21.86
N HIS A 57 6.79 -7.60 21.11
CA HIS A 57 5.60 -6.92 21.62
C HIS A 57 4.34 -7.78 21.49
N TRP A 58 4.26 -8.60 20.45
CA TRP A 58 3.13 -9.48 20.16
C TRP A 58 3.61 -10.87 19.77
N PRO A 59 4.08 -11.68 20.76
CA PRO A 59 4.75 -12.98 20.52
C PRO A 59 3.85 -14.02 19.86
N ASP A 60 2.54 -13.89 20.00
CA ASP A 60 1.56 -14.85 19.46
C ASP A 60 1.14 -14.52 18.00
N ILE A 61 1.73 -13.49 17.38
CA ILE A 61 1.41 -13.07 16.01
C ILE A 61 2.60 -13.39 15.10
N ASP A 62 2.36 -14.20 14.08
CA ASP A 62 3.38 -14.59 13.09
C ASP A 62 3.76 -13.41 12.17
N ILE A 63 4.87 -13.59 11.44
CA ILE A 63 5.39 -12.59 10.48
C ILE A 63 5.27 -13.14 9.06
N LEU A 64 4.73 -12.31 8.17
CA LEU A 64 4.74 -12.46 6.72
C LEU A 64 5.47 -11.25 6.13
N GLY A 65 6.71 -11.40 5.70
CA GLY A 65 7.51 -10.34 5.12
C GLY A 65 7.83 -10.57 3.65
N GLU A 66 8.03 -9.50 2.90
CA GLU A 66 8.42 -9.55 1.49
C GLU A 66 9.72 -10.31 1.27
N GLU A 67 10.70 -10.15 2.17
CA GLU A 67 12.05 -10.71 2.03
C GLU A 67 12.18 -12.17 2.55
N MET A 68 11.07 -12.78 2.96
CA MET A 68 11.01 -14.20 3.31
C MET A 68 10.96 -15.07 2.05
N ASP A 69 11.42 -16.30 2.16
CA ASP A 69 11.24 -17.28 1.07
C ASP A 69 9.76 -17.68 0.90
N LEU A 70 9.42 -18.14 -0.30
CA LEU A 70 8.04 -18.50 -0.64
C LEU A 70 7.41 -19.56 0.29
N PRO A 71 8.10 -20.65 0.69
CA PRO A 71 7.56 -21.60 1.65
C PRO A 71 7.22 -20.97 3.01
N ALA A 72 8.09 -20.09 3.53
CA ALA A 72 7.85 -19.39 4.77
C ALA A 72 6.69 -18.39 4.64
N GLN A 73 6.59 -17.66 3.53
CA GLN A 73 5.44 -16.79 3.24
C GLN A 73 4.12 -17.56 3.18
N GLN A 74 4.10 -18.72 2.51
CA GLN A 74 2.92 -19.58 2.42
C GLN A 74 2.49 -20.09 3.80
N LYS A 75 3.44 -20.51 4.63
CA LYS A 75 3.17 -20.95 6.00
C LYS A 75 2.61 -19.81 6.86
N ALA A 76 3.22 -18.64 6.82
CA ALA A 76 2.78 -17.47 7.57
C ALA A 76 1.37 -17.04 7.16
N LEU A 77 1.06 -17.04 5.86
CA LEU A 77 -0.26 -16.64 5.36
C LEU A 77 -1.39 -17.55 5.86
N GLN A 78 -1.12 -18.83 6.16
CA GLN A 78 -2.10 -19.74 6.75
C GLN A 78 -2.55 -19.28 8.14
N GLN A 79 -1.79 -18.40 8.80
CA GLN A 79 -2.12 -17.83 10.11
C GLN A 79 -2.98 -16.55 10.00
N ALA A 80 -3.36 -16.12 8.80
CA ALA A 80 -4.18 -14.91 8.61
C ALA A 80 -5.54 -14.95 9.34
N GLY A 81 -6.04 -16.15 9.70
CA GLY A 81 -7.22 -16.33 10.54
C GLY A 81 -6.98 -16.06 12.02
N THR A 82 -5.78 -16.33 12.54
CA THR A 82 -5.41 -16.14 13.96
C THR A 82 -4.64 -14.84 14.20
N GLY A 83 -3.85 -14.44 13.23
CA GLY A 83 -3.09 -13.18 13.23
C GLY A 83 -1.74 -13.33 12.55
N VAL A 84 -1.44 -12.42 11.61
CA VAL A 84 -0.12 -12.32 10.97
C VAL A 84 0.20 -10.87 10.65
N TRP A 85 1.41 -10.42 11.01
CA TRP A 85 1.96 -9.14 10.57
C TRP A 85 2.43 -9.27 9.13
N CYS A 86 1.81 -8.53 8.21
CA CYS A 86 2.21 -8.44 6.81
C CYS A 86 3.09 -7.21 6.64
N ILE A 87 4.36 -7.41 6.22
CA ILE A 87 5.40 -6.39 6.23
C ILE A 87 5.99 -6.22 4.82
N ASP A 88 5.99 -4.98 4.34
CA ASP A 88 6.92 -4.50 3.33
C ASP A 88 7.96 -3.61 4.04
N PRO A 89 9.20 -4.07 4.16
CA PRO A 89 10.23 -3.34 4.89
C PRO A 89 10.67 -2.06 4.18
N LEU A 90 10.55 -2.01 2.85
CA LEU A 90 10.96 -0.86 2.04
C LEU A 90 10.23 -0.85 0.67
N ASP A 91 8.97 -0.44 0.64
CA ASP A 91 8.26 -0.18 -0.61
C ASP A 91 8.92 0.98 -1.37
N GLY A 92 9.21 0.74 -2.65
CA GLY A 92 9.97 1.70 -3.45
C GLY A 92 11.48 1.53 -3.36
N THR A 93 12.00 0.32 -3.18
CA THR A 93 13.44 -0.02 -3.12
C THR A 93 14.24 0.60 -4.27
N SER A 94 13.70 0.60 -5.49
CA SER A 94 14.35 1.22 -6.66
C SER A 94 14.54 2.73 -6.48
N ASN A 95 13.52 3.43 -5.96
CA ASN A 95 13.59 4.85 -5.66
C ASN A 95 14.63 5.13 -4.57
N PHE A 96 14.57 4.34 -3.50
CA PHE A 96 15.50 4.45 -2.38
C PHE A 96 16.95 4.30 -2.81
N SER A 97 17.26 3.30 -3.65
CA SER A 97 18.63 3.00 -4.09
C SER A 97 19.24 4.10 -4.96
N ILE A 98 18.42 4.81 -5.75
CA ILE A 98 18.88 5.90 -6.63
C ILE A 98 18.69 7.30 -6.04
N GLY A 99 18.22 7.41 -4.79
CA GLY A 99 18.08 8.69 -4.09
C GLY A 99 16.80 9.46 -4.41
N VAL A 100 15.76 8.82 -4.95
CA VAL A 100 14.43 9.43 -5.10
C VAL A 100 13.67 9.32 -3.78
N PRO A 101 13.27 10.45 -3.13
CA PRO A 101 12.66 10.44 -1.81
C PRO A 101 11.16 10.10 -1.87
N TYR A 102 10.80 8.95 -2.45
CA TYR A 102 9.44 8.42 -2.52
C TYR A 102 9.49 6.91 -2.28
N TYR A 103 9.46 6.54 -1.01
CA TYR A 103 9.55 5.18 -0.49
C TYR A 103 8.90 5.12 0.89
N ALA A 104 8.49 3.95 1.35
CA ALA A 104 7.81 3.78 2.63
C ALA A 104 8.13 2.45 3.30
N VAL A 105 7.79 2.37 4.58
CA VAL A 105 7.66 1.13 5.34
C VAL A 105 6.17 0.85 5.52
N SER A 106 5.72 -0.36 5.17
CA SER A 106 4.32 -0.76 5.25
C SER A 106 4.15 -1.96 6.17
N VAL A 107 3.28 -1.86 7.17
CA VAL A 107 2.96 -2.94 8.12
C VAL A 107 1.46 -3.03 8.32
N ALA A 108 0.89 -4.22 8.13
CA ALA A 108 -0.52 -4.50 8.38
C ALA A 108 -0.70 -5.71 9.29
N LEU A 109 -1.70 -5.69 10.17
CA LEU A 109 -2.16 -6.87 10.88
C LEU A 109 -3.31 -7.50 10.10
N LEU A 110 -3.12 -8.75 9.68
CA LEU A 110 -4.18 -9.59 9.14
C LEU A 110 -4.71 -10.48 10.26
N ARG A 111 -6.01 -10.46 10.50
CA ARG A 111 -6.70 -11.34 11.46
C ARG A 111 -8.12 -11.59 10.97
N ASP A 112 -8.68 -12.76 11.27
CA ASP A 112 -9.99 -13.18 10.79
C ASP A 112 -10.15 -13.09 9.26
N ASN A 113 -9.04 -13.35 8.54
CA ASN A 113 -8.92 -13.17 7.09
C ASN A 113 -9.32 -11.75 6.61
N GLN A 114 -9.03 -10.75 7.41
CA GLN A 114 -9.26 -9.33 7.12
C GLN A 114 -8.05 -8.50 7.52
N ILE A 115 -7.94 -7.29 7.00
CA ILE A 115 -6.93 -6.33 7.50
C ILE A 115 -7.54 -5.64 8.72
N GLU A 116 -6.98 -5.87 9.91
CA GLU A 116 -7.46 -5.28 11.17
C GLU A 116 -6.93 -3.87 11.38
N MET A 117 -5.63 -3.69 11.15
CA MET A 117 -4.97 -2.39 11.25
C MET A 117 -3.80 -2.30 10.27
N GLY A 118 -3.37 -1.08 9.97
CA GLY A 118 -2.23 -0.85 9.09
C GLY A 118 -1.54 0.48 9.34
N VAL A 119 -0.23 0.49 9.13
CA VAL A 119 0.64 1.66 9.17
C VAL A 119 1.47 1.72 7.91
N VAL A 120 1.53 2.89 7.29
CA VAL A 120 2.48 3.22 6.23
C VAL A 120 3.25 4.46 6.66
N TYR A 121 4.57 4.37 6.71
CA TYR A 121 5.43 5.49 7.10
C TYR A 121 6.32 5.92 5.94
N ASP A 122 6.24 7.21 5.60
CA ASP A 122 7.13 7.92 4.67
C ASP A 122 8.23 8.63 5.47
N PRO A 123 9.46 8.10 5.53
CA PRO A 123 10.55 8.71 6.30
C PRO A 123 11.00 10.04 5.72
N SER A 124 10.89 10.20 4.39
CA SER A 124 11.34 11.41 3.68
C SER A 124 10.53 12.64 4.07
N ARG A 125 9.23 12.45 4.32
CA ARG A 125 8.29 13.52 4.70
C ARG A 125 7.92 13.47 6.17
N ARG A 126 8.36 12.45 6.90
CA ARG A 126 7.94 12.15 8.27
C ARG A 126 6.41 12.07 8.39
N GLU A 127 5.80 11.42 7.42
CA GLU A 127 4.36 11.21 7.35
C GLU A 127 4.02 9.78 7.75
N CYS A 128 3.28 9.62 8.83
CA CYS A 128 2.80 8.35 9.30
C CYS A 128 1.30 8.25 9.07
N PHE A 129 0.92 7.41 8.13
CA PHE A 129 -0.46 7.05 7.84
C PHE A 129 -0.81 5.81 8.65
N ALA A 130 -1.99 5.80 9.24
CA ALA A 130 -2.45 4.67 10.05
C ALA A 130 -3.96 4.50 9.93
N ALA A 131 -4.43 3.26 10.03
CA ALA A 131 -5.86 2.97 10.10
C ALA A 131 -6.13 1.75 10.99
N VAL A 132 -7.30 1.76 11.61
CA VAL A 132 -7.88 0.61 12.31
C VAL A 132 -9.26 0.37 11.73
N ARG A 133 -9.57 -0.87 11.39
CA ARG A 133 -10.86 -1.27 10.81
C ARG A 133 -12.02 -0.75 11.64
N ALA A 134 -13.00 -0.12 10.97
CA ALA A 134 -14.19 0.50 11.53
C ALA A 134 -13.93 1.63 12.55
N GLN A 135 -12.70 2.16 12.62
CA GLN A 135 -12.38 3.26 13.53
C GLN A 135 -11.90 4.51 12.78
N GLY A 136 -11.49 4.37 11.51
CA GLY A 136 -11.04 5.46 10.66
C GLY A 136 -9.54 5.41 10.33
N ALA A 137 -9.10 6.43 9.61
CA ALA A 137 -7.70 6.59 9.19
C ALA A 137 -7.13 7.94 9.65
N TRP A 138 -5.82 8.00 9.81
CA TRP A 138 -5.10 9.18 10.31
C TRP A 138 -3.80 9.42 9.53
N LEU A 139 -3.43 10.69 9.42
CA LEU A 139 -2.10 11.15 9.03
C LEU A 139 -1.49 11.92 10.20
N ASN A 140 -0.36 11.46 10.74
CA ASN A 140 0.33 12.07 11.88
C ASN A 140 -0.61 12.35 13.08
N GLY A 141 -1.55 11.44 13.34
CA GLY A 141 -2.54 11.56 14.43
C GLY A 141 -3.71 12.51 14.14
N GLN A 142 -3.76 13.14 12.97
CA GLN A 142 -4.93 13.90 12.50
C GLN A 142 -5.81 12.98 11.65
N ARG A 143 -7.11 12.93 11.96
CA ARG A 143 -8.05 12.08 11.26
C ARG A 143 -8.15 12.47 9.79
N LEU A 144 -7.96 11.51 8.89
CA LEU A 144 -8.28 11.67 7.49
C LEU A 144 -9.81 11.70 7.34
N GLN A 145 -10.29 12.69 6.62
CA GLN A 145 -11.72 12.83 6.34
C GLN A 145 -11.90 12.86 4.83
N ARG A 146 -12.95 12.18 4.40
CA ARG A 146 -13.37 12.24 3.01
C ARG A 146 -13.59 13.70 2.61
N GLN A 147 -12.81 14.16 1.66
CA GLN A 147 -13.03 15.44 1.01
C GLN A 147 -13.98 15.21 -0.16
N GLN A 148 -15.10 15.92 -0.19
CA GLN A 148 -15.94 15.97 -1.37
C GLN A 148 -15.26 16.88 -2.39
N LEU A 149 -14.51 16.26 -3.30
CA LEU A 149 -13.82 17.00 -4.36
C LEU A 149 -14.84 17.29 -5.45
N SER A 150 -15.14 18.58 -5.66
CA SER A 150 -16.01 19.03 -6.76
C SER A 150 -15.34 18.93 -8.14
N THR A 151 -14.23 18.23 -8.22
CA THR A 151 -13.39 18.12 -9.42
C THR A 151 -13.83 16.92 -10.25
N PRO A 152 -14.29 17.10 -11.51
CA PRO A 152 -14.62 15.97 -12.36
C PRO A 152 -13.36 15.17 -12.73
N LEU A 153 -13.52 13.88 -13.07
CA LEU A 153 -12.41 13.00 -13.44
C LEU A 153 -11.50 13.62 -14.52
N SER A 154 -12.10 14.31 -15.52
CA SER A 154 -11.36 14.98 -16.61
C SER A 154 -10.39 16.08 -16.17
N GLN A 155 -10.51 16.57 -14.96
CA GLN A 155 -9.57 17.53 -14.35
C GLN A 155 -8.71 16.88 -13.25
N GLY A 156 -8.90 15.60 -13.00
CA GLY A 156 -8.25 14.86 -11.94
C GLY A 156 -6.77 14.55 -12.23
N MET A 157 -6.06 14.18 -11.18
CA MET A 157 -4.73 13.59 -11.24
C MET A 157 -4.84 12.10 -10.93
N ALA A 158 -4.23 11.27 -11.79
CA ALA A 158 -4.21 9.82 -11.68
C ALA A 158 -2.84 9.31 -11.21
N LEU A 159 -2.82 8.31 -10.35
CA LEU A 159 -1.66 7.48 -10.05
C LEU A 159 -1.83 6.15 -10.81
N ILE A 160 -0.97 5.89 -11.79
CA ILE A 160 -1.09 4.71 -12.64
C ILE A 160 0.29 4.13 -12.95
N ASP A 161 0.46 2.84 -12.71
CA ASP A 161 1.62 2.10 -13.21
C ASP A 161 1.26 1.37 -14.52
N LEU A 162 1.48 2.06 -15.65
CA LEU A 162 1.16 1.53 -16.99
C LEU A 162 1.88 0.22 -17.30
N LYS A 163 3.10 0.01 -16.79
CA LYS A 163 3.89 -1.21 -17.06
C LYS A 163 3.29 -2.48 -16.43
N ARG A 164 2.39 -2.32 -15.47
CA ARG A 164 1.70 -3.41 -14.77
C ARG A 164 0.32 -3.74 -15.36
N LEU A 165 -0.09 -3.02 -16.38
CA LEU A 165 -1.38 -3.21 -17.08
C LEU A 165 -1.21 -4.11 -18.31
N SER A 166 -2.34 -4.58 -18.86
CA SER A 166 -2.33 -5.17 -20.19
C SER A 166 -1.94 -4.13 -21.24
N GLY A 167 -1.28 -4.55 -22.31
CA GLY A 167 -0.88 -3.63 -23.39
C GLY A 167 -2.05 -2.87 -24.01
N GLU A 168 -3.23 -3.48 -24.10
CA GLU A 168 -4.44 -2.85 -24.58
C GLU A 168 -4.90 -1.70 -23.66
N LEU A 169 -5.03 -1.97 -22.35
CA LEU A 169 -5.44 -0.96 -21.38
C LEU A 169 -4.42 0.17 -21.27
N ALA A 170 -3.13 -0.17 -21.24
CA ALA A 170 -2.05 0.82 -21.20
C ALA A 170 -2.08 1.74 -22.43
N SER A 171 -2.27 1.17 -23.64
CA SER A 171 -2.38 1.93 -24.88
C SER A 171 -3.63 2.82 -24.89
N ARG A 172 -4.79 2.33 -24.42
CA ARG A 172 -6.02 3.11 -24.30
C ARG A 172 -5.87 4.31 -23.37
N LEU A 173 -5.22 4.10 -22.20
CA LEU A 173 -4.95 5.15 -21.23
C LEU A 173 -3.96 6.20 -21.76
N ALA A 174 -2.94 5.77 -22.51
CA ALA A 174 -1.97 6.68 -23.10
C ALA A 174 -2.55 7.54 -24.24
N ALA A 175 -3.43 6.94 -25.07
CA ALA A 175 -4.01 7.62 -26.22
C ALA A 175 -5.22 8.51 -25.84
N ASN A 176 -6.07 8.08 -24.93
CA ASN A 176 -7.33 8.74 -24.57
C ASN A 176 -7.56 8.76 -23.04
N PRO A 177 -6.70 9.43 -22.26
CA PRO A 177 -6.83 9.45 -20.81
C PRO A 177 -8.11 10.21 -20.38
N PRO A 178 -8.89 9.69 -19.41
CA PRO A 178 -10.07 10.37 -18.91
C PRO A 178 -9.75 11.45 -17.86
N TYR A 179 -8.49 11.55 -17.47
CA TYR A 179 -7.99 12.48 -16.46
C TYR A 179 -7.07 13.54 -17.08
N LYS A 180 -6.78 14.61 -16.33
CA LYS A 180 -5.95 15.72 -16.82
C LYS A 180 -4.46 15.38 -16.81
N SER A 181 -3.97 14.69 -15.79
CA SER A 181 -2.55 14.37 -15.67
C SER A 181 -2.34 13.05 -14.92
N GLN A 182 -1.21 12.40 -15.20
CA GLN A 182 -0.83 11.12 -14.62
C GLN A 182 0.54 11.19 -13.95
N ARG A 183 0.70 10.38 -12.91
CA ARG A 183 1.98 10.09 -12.25
C ARG A 183 2.15 8.59 -12.07
N SER A 184 3.41 8.15 -12.01
CA SER A 184 3.83 6.83 -11.57
C SER A 184 5.05 7.06 -10.68
N PHE A 185 4.87 6.95 -9.37
CA PHE A 185 5.93 7.30 -8.42
C PHE A 185 6.76 6.09 -7.99
N GLY A 186 6.22 4.88 -8.10
CA GLY A 186 6.97 3.64 -7.88
C GLY A 186 7.09 3.20 -6.42
N ALA A 187 6.14 3.60 -5.56
CA ALA A 187 5.95 3.07 -4.22
C ALA A 187 4.44 2.91 -3.98
N VAL A 188 3.97 1.67 -4.02
CA VAL A 188 2.55 1.32 -4.01
C VAL A 188 1.87 1.72 -2.70
N ALA A 189 2.52 1.46 -1.56
CA ALA A 189 1.95 1.81 -0.25
C ALA A 189 1.73 3.31 -0.11
N LEU A 190 2.66 4.15 -0.64
CA LEU A 190 2.48 5.60 -0.66
C LEU A 190 1.41 6.06 -1.63
N ASP A 191 1.28 5.41 -2.79
CA ASP A 191 0.24 5.75 -3.76
C ASP A 191 -1.16 5.63 -3.12
N TRP A 192 -1.42 4.55 -2.38
CA TRP A 192 -2.65 4.38 -1.60
C TRP A 192 -2.84 5.47 -0.54
N CYS A 193 -1.79 5.80 0.20
CA CYS A 193 -1.83 6.82 1.24
C CYS A 193 -2.07 8.23 0.68
N TRP A 194 -1.45 8.54 -0.45
CA TRP A 194 -1.65 9.83 -1.11
C TRP A 194 -3.06 9.96 -1.69
N LEU A 195 -3.63 8.86 -2.19
CA LEU A 195 -5.03 8.83 -2.58
C LEU A 195 -5.95 9.07 -1.38
N ALA A 196 -5.70 8.38 -0.25
CA ALA A 196 -6.47 8.54 0.98
C ALA A 196 -6.39 9.97 1.56
N ALA A 197 -5.27 10.66 1.35
CA ALA A 197 -5.08 12.07 1.75
C ALA A 197 -5.64 13.08 0.74
N GLY A 198 -6.27 12.64 -0.35
CA GLY A 198 -6.84 13.52 -1.38
C GLY A 198 -5.80 14.25 -2.24
N ARG A 199 -4.53 13.80 -2.25
CA ARG A 199 -3.46 14.37 -3.07
C ARG A 199 -3.56 13.97 -4.53
N CYS A 200 -4.25 12.86 -4.79
CA CYS A 200 -4.56 12.33 -6.11
C CYS A 200 -6.02 11.92 -6.13
N HIS A 201 -6.59 11.72 -7.33
CA HIS A 201 -8.03 11.54 -7.49
C HIS A 201 -8.40 10.10 -7.78
N VAL A 202 -7.60 9.41 -8.60
CA VAL A 202 -7.80 8.01 -8.96
C VAL A 202 -6.49 7.24 -8.93
N TYR A 203 -6.60 5.94 -8.67
CA TYR A 203 -5.50 4.99 -8.66
C TYR A 203 -5.81 3.80 -9.55
N LEU A 204 -4.78 3.28 -10.22
CA LEU A 204 -4.83 2.05 -11.00
C LEU A 204 -3.49 1.35 -10.99
N HIS A 205 -3.49 0.09 -10.57
CA HIS A 205 -2.33 -0.78 -10.63
C HIS A 205 -2.75 -2.19 -11.03
N GLY A 206 -2.05 -2.80 -11.97
CA GLY A 206 -2.43 -4.11 -12.51
C GLY A 206 -2.03 -5.29 -11.64
N GLN A 207 -0.94 -5.17 -10.89
CA GLN A 207 -0.36 -6.28 -10.12
C GLN A 207 0.38 -5.76 -8.90
N GLN A 208 -0.18 -5.92 -7.71
CA GLN A 208 0.42 -5.57 -6.41
C GLN A 208 0.56 -6.83 -5.56
N LYS A 209 1.61 -6.93 -4.79
CA LYS A 209 1.77 -7.96 -3.77
C LYS A 209 0.96 -7.59 -2.52
N LEU A 210 0.68 -8.57 -1.68
CA LEU A 210 -0.14 -8.38 -0.47
C LEU A 210 0.44 -7.30 0.46
N TRP A 211 1.74 -7.31 0.70
CA TRP A 211 2.42 -6.35 1.57
C TRP A 211 2.46 -4.93 1.00
N ASP A 212 2.45 -4.76 -0.34
CA ASP A 212 2.42 -3.45 -0.99
C ASP A 212 1.10 -2.71 -0.69
N TYR A 213 -0.04 -3.44 -0.67
CA TYR A 213 -1.36 -2.79 -0.62
C TYR A 213 -2.13 -2.97 0.69
N ALA A 214 -1.80 -3.97 1.54
CA ALA A 214 -2.64 -4.30 2.68
C ALA A 214 -2.89 -3.09 3.61
N ALA A 215 -1.84 -2.45 4.10
CA ALA A 215 -1.99 -1.28 4.96
C ALA A 215 -2.62 -0.10 4.22
N GLY A 216 -2.12 0.21 3.02
CA GLY A 216 -2.58 1.37 2.23
C GLY A 216 -4.05 1.27 1.81
N SER A 217 -4.52 0.08 1.42
CA SER A 217 -5.93 -0.12 1.06
C SER A 217 -6.87 0.07 2.26
N LEU A 218 -6.51 -0.44 3.45
CA LEU A 218 -7.27 -0.17 4.67
C LEU A 218 -7.32 1.33 4.97
N ILE A 219 -6.19 2.04 4.85
CA ILE A 219 -6.11 3.48 5.09
C ILE A 219 -7.06 4.23 4.15
N LEU A 220 -7.13 3.86 2.86
CA LEU A 220 -8.07 4.47 1.93
C LEU A 220 -9.53 4.17 2.30
N LEU A 221 -9.87 2.92 2.60
CA LEU A 221 -11.24 2.52 2.95
C LEU A 221 -11.71 3.22 4.22
N GLU A 222 -10.88 3.28 5.24
CA GLU A 222 -11.17 3.95 6.52
C GLU A 222 -11.18 5.50 6.41
N ALA A 223 -10.56 6.07 5.37
CA ALA A 223 -10.72 7.48 5.01
C ALA A 223 -12.03 7.76 4.24
N GLY A 224 -12.80 6.72 3.90
CA GLY A 224 -14.08 6.80 3.19
C GLY A 224 -13.96 6.67 1.67
N GLY A 225 -12.83 6.18 1.16
CA GLY A 225 -12.64 5.85 -0.25
C GLY A 225 -13.23 4.51 -0.65
N SER A 226 -13.13 4.19 -1.94
CA SER A 226 -13.60 2.94 -2.54
C SER A 226 -12.52 2.31 -3.40
N ALA A 227 -12.48 0.96 -3.41
CA ALA A 227 -11.53 0.21 -4.22
C ALA A 227 -12.10 -1.14 -4.64
N VAL A 228 -11.81 -1.54 -5.88
CA VAL A 228 -12.12 -2.85 -6.46
C VAL A 228 -10.94 -3.34 -7.31
N THR A 229 -10.95 -4.60 -7.69
CA THR A 229 -10.03 -5.12 -8.72
C THR A 229 -10.51 -4.74 -10.12
N LEU A 230 -9.69 -4.98 -11.15
CA LEU A 230 -10.10 -4.83 -12.56
C LEU A 230 -11.27 -5.77 -12.94
N GLU A 231 -11.45 -6.85 -12.19
CA GLU A 231 -12.54 -7.81 -12.34
C GLU A 231 -13.80 -7.43 -11.52
N GLY A 232 -13.77 -6.31 -10.79
CA GLY A 232 -14.88 -5.80 -9.99
C GLY A 232 -15.00 -6.40 -8.59
N GLY A 233 -14.12 -7.31 -8.20
CA GLY A 233 -14.12 -7.94 -6.88
C GLY A 233 -13.35 -7.13 -5.81
N PRO A 234 -13.35 -7.59 -4.54
CA PRO A 234 -12.62 -6.95 -3.46
C PRO A 234 -11.11 -6.96 -3.72
N VAL A 235 -10.42 -5.86 -3.38
CA VAL A 235 -8.95 -5.76 -3.52
C VAL A 235 -8.26 -6.73 -2.58
N PHE A 236 -8.63 -6.71 -1.29
CA PHE A 236 -8.02 -7.60 -0.31
C PHE A 236 -8.49 -9.05 -0.48
N SER A 237 -7.53 -9.94 -0.49
CA SER A 237 -7.70 -11.39 -0.34
C SER A 237 -6.44 -11.93 0.34
N PRO A 238 -6.54 -12.91 1.27
CA PRO A 238 -5.38 -13.53 1.91
C PRO A 238 -4.68 -14.48 0.91
N THR A 239 -3.97 -13.89 -0.04
CA THR A 239 -3.26 -14.60 -1.12
C THR A 239 -1.92 -13.96 -1.42
N LEU A 240 -0.93 -14.76 -1.82
CA LEU A 240 0.35 -14.28 -2.35
C LEU A 240 0.28 -13.95 -3.85
N GLN A 241 -0.83 -14.27 -4.52
CA GLN A 241 -1.01 -13.92 -5.92
C GLN A 241 -1.16 -12.40 -6.06
N PRO A 242 -0.48 -11.79 -7.03
CA PRO A 242 -0.64 -10.35 -7.29
C PRO A 242 -2.09 -9.98 -7.59
N ARG A 243 -2.51 -8.81 -7.16
CA ARG A 243 -3.88 -8.30 -7.36
C ARG A 243 -3.86 -6.95 -8.07
N SER A 244 -4.86 -6.73 -8.90
CA SER A 244 -5.12 -5.42 -9.49
C SER A 244 -5.88 -4.51 -8.50
N SER A 245 -5.83 -3.21 -8.73
CA SER A 245 -6.58 -2.24 -7.93
C SER A 245 -7.01 -1.05 -8.76
N VAL A 246 -8.27 -0.69 -8.63
CA VAL A 246 -8.93 0.50 -9.14
C VAL A 246 -9.52 1.23 -7.95
N ALA A 247 -9.10 2.46 -7.67
CA ALA A 247 -9.51 3.13 -6.45
C ALA A 247 -9.69 4.65 -6.62
N ALA A 248 -10.51 5.25 -5.76
CA ALA A 248 -10.67 6.68 -5.58
C ALA A 248 -11.15 7.02 -4.16
N LEU A 249 -10.84 8.22 -3.68
CA LEU A 249 -11.36 8.72 -2.40
C LEU A 249 -12.80 9.24 -2.55
N ASP A 250 -13.10 9.95 -3.65
CA ASP A 250 -14.41 10.50 -3.91
C ASP A 250 -15.30 9.50 -4.67
N PRO A 251 -16.53 9.16 -4.19
CA PRO A 251 -17.39 8.16 -4.84
C PRO A 251 -17.88 8.56 -6.21
N ALA A 252 -18.12 9.86 -6.47
CA ALA A 252 -18.56 10.30 -7.79
C ALA A 252 -17.43 10.12 -8.82
N ILE A 253 -16.18 10.39 -8.41
CA ILE A 253 -14.99 10.12 -9.22
C ILE A 253 -14.79 8.61 -9.38
N PHE A 254 -14.99 7.82 -8.30
CA PHE A 254 -14.88 6.36 -8.36
C PHE A 254 -15.85 5.76 -9.38
N THR A 255 -17.12 6.22 -9.38
CA THR A 255 -18.12 5.78 -10.37
C THR A 255 -17.66 6.11 -11.78
N GLN A 256 -17.27 7.37 -12.07
CA GLN A 256 -16.75 7.76 -13.39
C GLN A 256 -15.55 6.95 -13.83
N TRP A 257 -14.64 6.64 -12.86
CA TRP A 257 -13.43 5.88 -13.12
C TRP A 257 -13.70 4.42 -13.45
N THR A 258 -14.57 3.76 -12.69
CA THR A 258 -14.97 2.36 -12.92
C THR A 258 -15.78 2.21 -14.20
N GLU A 259 -16.66 3.16 -14.53
CA GLU A 259 -17.40 3.21 -15.80
C GLU A 259 -16.44 3.35 -17.00
N TRP A 260 -15.48 4.28 -16.94
CA TRP A 260 -14.50 4.44 -18.02
C TRP A 260 -13.64 3.19 -18.22
N LEU A 261 -13.23 2.55 -17.13
CA LEU A 261 -12.49 1.29 -17.15
C LEU A 261 -13.33 0.09 -17.58
N GLN A 262 -14.66 0.22 -17.60
CA GLN A 262 -15.62 -0.85 -17.87
C GLN A 262 -15.53 -1.98 -16.83
N ILE A 263 -15.33 -1.60 -15.56
CA ILE A 263 -15.28 -2.57 -14.46
C ILE A 263 -16.68 -3.21 -14.32
N PRO A 264 -16.77 -4.56 -14.27
CA PRO A 264 -18.05 -5.23 -14.02
C PRO A 264 -18.66 -4.75 -12.69
N ALA A 265 -19.95 -4.45 -12.68
CA ALA A 265 -20.66 -4.26 -11.42
C ALA A 265 -20.58 -5.56 -10.60
N GLU A 266 -20.37 -5.46 -9.27
CA GLU A 266 -20.39 -6.64 -8.41
C GLU A 266 -21.65 -7.46 -8.74
N ARG A 267 -21.46 -8.69 -9.18
CA ARG A 267 -22.55 -9.66 -9.19
C ARG A 267 -22.78 -10.02 -7.73
N ASN A 268 -23.84 -9.45 -7.13
CA ASN A 268 -24.34 -9.91 -5.85
C ASN A 268 -24.48 -11.45 -5.92
N ALA A 269 -23.57 -12.15 -5.25
CA ALA A 269 -23.62 -13.59 -5.08
C ALA A 269 -24.34 -13.92 -3.76
#